data_142ad3726494d0cf6eb4d373c63230b3
#
_entry.id   142ad3726494d0cf6eb4d373c63230b3
#
_cell.length_a   1.000
_cell.length_b   1.000
_cell.length_c   1.000
_cell.angle_alpha   90.00
_cell.angle_beta   90.00
_cell.angle_gamma   90.00
#
_symmetry.space_group_name_H-M   'P 1'
#
loop_
_entity.id
_entity.type
_entity.pdbx_description
1 polymer ?
#
loop_
_entity_poly.entity_id
_entity_poly.type
_entity_poly.pdbx_seq_one_letter_code
_entity_poly.pdbx_strand_id
1 'polypeptide(L)'
;MGPWATSHELASPIETAKVTANIPLRYNGERRGDNPMEVNDKSPDFSTTDENGKEVALKDFRGKTVVLYFYPKADTPGCTKEACGFRDTYEEIKKTGVVLLGISADTAAAQKKFQTKFSLPFPLLADAEKKIANLFGVVKERQMYGKKIKGIARTTFVIAPDGKIKHIFKNVTAEGHAEEVLAYLKGAA
;
A
#
# COMPACT_ATOMS: atom_id res chain seq x y z
N MET A 1 11.98 -63.78 33.06
CA MET A 1 11.25 -62.76 33.83
C MET A 1 11.84 -61.43 33.39
N GLY A 2 11.18 -60.75 32.48
CA GLY A 2 11.72 -59.61 31.77
C GLY A 2 11.52 -58.27 32.45
N PRO A 3 12.38 -57.29 32.15
CA PRO A 3 12.23 -55.93 32.63
C PRO A 3 11.44 -55.07 31.65
N TRP A 4 10.61 -54.25 32.15
CA TRP A 4 9.82 -53.24 31.43
C TRP A 4 10.71 -52.03 31.08
N ALA A 5 10.89 -51.77 29.81
CA ALA A 5 11.50 -50.54 29.32
C ALA A 5 10.39 -49.50 29.04
N THR A 6 10.33 -48.46 29.84
CA THR A 6 9.53 -47.27 29.58
C THR A 6 10.28 -46.35 28.66
N SER A 7 9.79 -46.22 27.44
CA SER A 7 10.29 -45.25 26.46
C SER A 7 9.69 -43.85 26.80
N HIS A 8 10.54 -42.97 27.31
CA HIS A 8 10.23 -41.56 27.37
C HIS A 8 10.47 -40.97 25.96
N GLU A 9 9.37 -40.70 25.30
CA GLU A 9 9.35 -39.93 24.05
C GLU A 9 9.57 -38.45 24.39
N LEU A 10 10.76 -37.97 24.10
CA LEU A 10 11.16 -36.59 24.23
C LEU A 10 10.47 -35.80 23.12
N ALA A 11 9.50 -34.96 23.49
CA ALA A 11 8.90 -33.99 22.63
C ALA A 11 9.96 -32.99 22.14
N SER A 12 10.18 -32.95 20.83
CA SER A 12 11.03 -32.00 20.16
C SER A 12 10.52 -30.57 20.36
N PRO A 13 11.38 -29.58 20.61
CA PRO A 13 10.97 -28.20 20.72
C PRO A 13 10.49 -27.70 19.36
N ILE A 14 9.30 -27.11 19.33
CA ILE A 14 8.75 -26.41 18.18
C ILE A 14 9.69 -25.24 17.88
N GLU A 15 10.46 -25.38 16.83
CA GLU A 15 11.33 -24.36 16.27
C GLU A 15 10.44 -23.23 15.76
N THR A 16 10.37 -22.14 16.52
CA THR A 16 9.75 -20.89 16.11
C THR A 16 10.53 -20.33 14.92
N ALA A 17 10.14 -20.71 13.72
CA ALA A 17 10.63 -20.15 12.49
C ALA A 17 10.33 -18.64 12.52
N LYS A 18 11.38 -17.84 12.71
CA LYS A 18 11.35 -16.40 12.45
C LYS A 18 11.10 -16.21 10.96
N VAL A 19 9.85 -16.05 10.59
CA VAL A 19 9.46 -15.63 9.24
C VAL A 19 9.78 -14.14 9.10
N THR A 20 11.05 -13.83 8.95
CA THR A 20 11.46 -12.59 8.29
C THR A 20 11.41 -12.87 6.80
N ALA A 21 10.19 -12.93 6.27
CA ALA A 21 9.99 -13.02 4.84
C ALA A 21 10.39 -11.68 4.22
N ASN A 22 11.65 -11.61 3.80
CA ASN A 22 12.11 -10.60 2.87
C ASN A 22 11.53 -10.98 1.51
N ILE A 23 10.25 -10.61 1.29
CA ILE A 23 9.56 -10.90 0.03
C ILE A 23 10.24 -10.07 -1.04
N PRO A 24 10.92 -10.68 -2.03
CA PRO A 24 11.60 -9.91 -3.06
C PRO A 24 10.57 -9.19 -3.92
N LEU A 25 10.71 -7.88 -4.04
CA LEU A 25 9.93 -7.08 -4.96
C LEU A 25 10.18 -7.59 -6.38
N ARG A 26 9.21 -8.27 -6.99
CA ARG A 26 9.29 -8.76 -8.36
C ARG A 26 8.82 -7.64 -9.30
N TYR A 27 9.76 -7.01 -9.98
CA TYR A 27 9.49 -6.03 -11.02
C TYR A 27 9.88 -6.61 -12.40
N ASN A 28 8.91 -6.69 -13.31
CA ASN A 28 9.10 -7.06 -14.72
C ASN A 28 8.78 -5.84 -15.61
N GLY A 29 9.68 -4.86 -15.68
CA GLY A 29 9.39 -3.72 -16.55
C GLY A 29 10.54 -2.73 -16.67
N GLU A 30 10.71 -2.21 -17.86
CA GLU A 30 11.78 -1.36 -18.33
C GLU A 30 11.57 0.13 -18.00
N ARG A 31 11.23 0.49 -16.72
CA ARG A 31 11.21 1.90 -16.33
C ARG A 31 12.27 2.20 -15.29
N ARG A 32 13.15 3.14 -15.63
CA ARG A 32 14.00 3.82 -14.63
C ARG A 32 13.10 4.77 -13.85
N GLY A 33 13.13 4.70 -12.51
CA GLY A 33 12.28 5.45 -11.60
C GLY A 33 12.37 6.98 -11.62
N ASP A 34 12.99 7.56 -12.65
CA ASP A 34 13.23 9.00 -12.76
C ASP A 34 12.15 9.73 -13.57
N ASN A 35 11.23 8.99 -14.21
CA ASN A 35 10.17 9.61 -15.00
C ASN A 35 8.81 9.40 -14.32
N PRO A 36 8.04 10.48 -14.03
CA PRO A 36 6.73 10.37 -13.43
C PRO A 36 5.78 9.57 -14.34
N MET A 37 4.88 8.79 -13.73
CA MET A 37 3.84 8.07 -14.46
C MET A 37 2.86 9.03 -15.13
N GLU A 38 2.33 8.62 -16.29
CA GLU A 38 1.33 9.36 -17.05
C GLU A 38 0.06 8.52 -17.25
N VAL A 39 -1.04 9.20 -17.60
CA VAL A 39 -2.30 8.54 -17.98
C VAL A 39 -2.06 7.69 -19.24
N ASN A 40 -2.66 6.51 -19.28
CA ASN A 40 -2.48 5.45 -20.28
C ASN A 40 -1.17 4.65 -20.17
N ASP A 41 -0.26 5.01 -19.26
CA ASP A 41 0.88 4.15 -18.97
C ASP A 41 0.40 2.84 -18.35
N LYS A 42 1.11 1.75 -18.62
CA LYS A 42 0.92 0.50 -17.90
C LYS A 42 1.46 0.67 -16.48
N SER A 43 0.61 0.40 -15.49
CA SER A 43 1.02 0.41 -14.09
C SER A 43 2.13 -0.62 -13.84
N PRO A 44 3.19 -0.27 -13.09
CA PRO A 44 4.18 -1.24 -12.65
C PRO A 44 3.53 -2.35 -11.82
N ASP A 45 3.88 -3.59 -12.09
CA ASP A 45 3.51 -4.70 -11.20
C ASP A 45 4.41 -4.65 -9.96
N PHE A 46 3.83 -4.84 -8.79
CA PHE A 46 4.56 -4.94 -7.53
C PHE A 46 3.91 -5.96 -6.61
N SER A 47 4.67 -6.45 -5.64
CA SER A 47 4.14 -7.15 -4.46
C SER A 47 4.79 -6.59 -3.20
N THR A 48 4.01 -6.54 -2.13
CA THR A 48 4.43 -6.09 -0.81
C THR A 48 3.54 -6.72 0.26
N THR A 49 3.70 -6.31 1.52
CA THR A 49 2.83 -6.77 2.60
C THR A 49 1.82 -5.69 2.99
N ASP A 50 0.62 -6.13 3.36
CA ASP A 50 -0.36 -5.28 4.02
C ASP A 50 -0.02 -5.05 5.51
N GLU A 51 -0.86 -4.35 6.21
CA GLU A 51 -0.74 -4.05 7.65
C GLU A 51 -0.78 -5.30 8.54
N ASN A 52 -1.27 -6.43 8.04
CA ASN A 52 -1.29 -7.73 8.76
C ASN A 52 -0.08 -8.60 8.40
N GLY A 53 0.82 -8.13 7.53
CA GLY A 53 1.95 -8.91 7.02
C GLY A 53 1.58 -9.91 5.93
N LYS A 54 0.36 -9.87 5.41
CA LYS A 54 -0.08 -10.69 4.29
C LYS A 54 0.48 -10.13 2.98
N GLU A 55 0.98 -11.00 2.10
CA GLU A 55 1.42 -10.60 0.77
C GLU A 55 0.24 -10.12 -0.08
N VAL A 56 0.44 -8.97 -0.71
CA VAL A 56 -0.50 -8.32 -1.63
C VAL A 56 0.24 -7.93 -2.89
N ALA A 57 -0.22 -8.37 -4.04
CA ALA A 57 0.32 -8.00 -5.34
C ALA A 57 -0.72 -7.24 -6.17
N LEU A 58 -0.29 -6.23 -6.92
CA LEU A 58 -1.20 -5.46 -7.77
C LEU A 58 -1.93 -6.36 -8.80
N LYS A 59 -1.25 -7.40 -9.28
CA LYS A 59 -1.84 -8.39 -10.21
C LYS A 59 -3.06 -9.13 -9.63
N ASP A 60 -3.20 -9.21 -8.30
CA ASP A 60 -4.31 -9.92 -7.64
C ASP A 60 -5.64 -9.16 -7.81
N PHE A 61 -5.57 -7.91 -8.23
CA PHE A 61 -6.72 -7.04 -8.50
C PHE A 61 -7.01 -6.86 -9.99
N ARG A 62 -6.40 -7.64 -10.88
CA ARG A 62 -6.71 -7.58 -12.32
C ARG A 62 -8.19 -7.85 -12.57
N GLY A 63 -8.76 -7.12 -13.52
CA GLY A 63 -10.20 -7.15 -13.77
C GLY A 63 -11.02 -6.21 -12.86
N LYS A 64 -10.37 -5.52 -11.92
CA LYS A 64 -11.00 -4.50 -11.06
C LYS A 64 -10.29 -3.16 -11.23
N THR A 65 -11.02 -2.08 -11.06
CA THR A 65 -10.41 -0.76 -10.91
C THR A 65 -9.77 -0.66 -9.52
N VAL A 66 -8.54 -0.16 -9.45
CA VAL A 66 -7.81 0.03 -8.20
C VAL A 66 -7.53 1.52 -8.00
N VAL A 67 -7.87 2.05 -6.85
CA VAL A 67 -7.43 3.35 -6.36
C VAL A 67 -6.25 3.10 -5.42
N LEU A 68 -5.07 3.52 -5.83
CA LEU A 68 -3.83 3.40 -5.05
C LEU A 68 -3.39 4.79 -4.62
N TYR A 69 -3.57 5.14 -3.34
CA TYR A 69 -3.15 6.44 -2.83
C TYR A 69 -1.85 6.35 -2.05
N PHE A 70 -0.87 7.17 -2.47
CA PHE A 70 0.42 7.32 -1.81
C PHE A 70 0.36 8.48 -0.81
N TYR A 71 0.78 8.24 0.42
CA TYR A 71 0.86 9.26 1.45
C TYR A 71 2.23 9.24 2.15
N PRO A 72 2.71 10.41 2.66
CA PRO A 72 4.07 10.54 3.17
C PRO A 72 4.41 9.67 4.36
N LYS A 73 3.52 9.62 5.37
CA LYS A 73 3.79 8.92 6.63
C LYS A 73 2.51 8.68 7.44
N ALA A 74 2.36 7.46 7.96
CA ALA A 74 1.26 7.08 8.84
C ALA A 74 1.22 7.95 10.11
N ASP A 75 0.00 8.15 10.63
CA ASP A 75 -0.27 8.86 11.89
C ASP A 75 0.29 10.31 11.94
N THR A 76 0.37 10.99 10.79
CA THR A 76 0.62 12.44 10.73
C THR A 76 -0.68 13.19 10.46
N PRO A 77 -0.83 14.45 10.90
CA PRO A 77 -2.12 15.16 10.82
C PRO A 77 -2.77 15.16 9.44
N GLY A 78 -2.00 15.48 8.38
CA GLY A 78 -2.52 15.48 7.01
C GLY A 78 -2.87 14.09 6.50
N CYS A 79 -2.01 13.07 6.76
CA CYS A 79 -2.29 11.70 6.30
C CYS A 79 -3.46 11.07 7.06
N THR A 80 -3.61 11.42 8.35
CA THR A 80 -4.78 11.01 9.14
C THR A 80 -6.07 11.61 8.59
N LYS A 81 -6.06 12.93 8.26
CA LYS A 81 -7.22 13.61 7.67
C LYS A 81 -7.66 12.94 6.35
N GLU A 82 -6.71 12.65 5.46
CA GLU A 82 -6.98 11.96 4.19
C GLU A 82 -7.52 10.53 4.42
N ALA A 83 -6.87 9.75 5.28
CA ALA A 83 -7.30 8.37 5.57
C ALA A 83 -8.69 8.32 6.21
N CYS A 84 -9.01 9.26 7.11
CA CYS A 84 -10.35 9.39 7.68
C CYS A 84 -11.39 9.79 6.62
N GLY A 85 -11.06 10.70 5.70
CA GLY A 85 -11.92 11.02 4.57
C GLY A 85 -12.24 9.78 3.72
N PHE A 86 -11.22 8.98 3.38
CA PHE A 86 -11.43 7.71 2.69
C PHE A 86 -12.24 6.70 3.51
N ARG A 87 -12.04 6.63 4.83
CA ARG A 87 -12.87 5.79 5.72
C ARG A 87 -14.34 6.20 5.64
N ASP A 88 -14.61 7.48 5.74
CA ASP A 88 -15.98 8.02 5.81
C ASP A 88 -16.73 7.86 4.47
N THR A 89 -16.00 7.86 3.34
CA THR A 89 -16.55 7.62 2.00
C THR A 89 -16.40 6.17 1.51
N TYR A 90 -15.83 5.27 2.32
CA TYR A 90 -15.42 3.94 1.89
C TYR A 90 -16.56 3.08 1.34
N GLU A 91 -17.71 3.08 2.00
CA GLU A 91 -18.85 2.29 1.56
C GLU A 91 -19.39 2.76 0.21
N GLU A 92 -19.31 4.05 -0.09
CA GLU A 92 -19.69 4.57 -1.41
C GLU A 92 -18.65 4.21 -2.47
N ILE A 93 -17.36 4.30 -2.16
CA ILE A 93 -16.28 3.87 -3.05
C ILE A 93 -16.43 2.38 -3.36
N LYS A 94 -16.69 1.54 -2.36
CA LYS A 94 -16.87 0.10 -2.50
C LYS A 94 -18.07 -0.26 -3.40
N LYS A 95 -19.16 0.51 -3.33
CA LYS A 95 -20.34 0.32 -4.22
C LYS A 95 -20.01 0.53 -5.70
N THR A 96 -18.96 1.28 -6.03
CA THR A 96 -18.48 1.42 -7.42
C THR A 96 -17.68 0.22 -7.92
N GLY A 97 -17.47 -0.83 -7.10
CA GLY A 97 -16.69 -2.02 -7.44
C GLY A 97 -15.16 -1.80 -7.40
N VAL A 98 -14.71 -0.67 -6.92
CA VAL A 98 -13.30 -0.26 -6.86
C VAL A 98 -12.61 -0.82 -5.61
N VAL A 99 -11.35 -1.21 -5.75
CA VAL A 99 -10.47 -1.56 -4.64
C VAL A 99 -9.67 -0.32 -4.22
N LEU A 100 -9.75 0.05 -2.94
CA LEU A 100 -8.97 1.15 -2.36
C LEU A 100 -7.77 0.58 -1.59
N LEU A 101 -6.57 1.06 -1.89
CA LEU A 101 -5.32 0.68 -1.25
C LEU A 101 -4.53 1.93 -0.86
N GLY A 102 -4.12 2.03 0.41
CA GLY A 102 -3.18 3.06 0.86
C GLY A 102 -1.75 2.53 0.88
N ILE A 103 -0.76 3.37 0.59
CA ILE A 103 0.64 2.98 0.63
C ILE A 103 1.54 4.10 1.14
N SER A 104 2.48 3.77 2.02
CA SER A 104 3.48 4.71 2.52
C SER A 104 4.80 4.03 2.83
N ALA A 105 5.84 4.84 3.13
CA ALA A 105 7.16 4.36 3.52
C ALA A 105 7.21 3.85 4.99
N ASP A 106 6.09 3.38 5.51
CA ASP A 106 6.01 2.82 6.85
C ASP A 106 6.09 1.29 6.81
N THR A 107 6.46 0.69 7.94
CA THR A 107 6.45 -0.77 8.10
C THR A 107 5.03 -1.30 8.27
N ALA A 108 4.81 -2.60 8.01
CA ALA A 108 3.50 -3.25 8.24
C ALA A 108 2.99 -3.04 9.68
N ALA A 109 3.88 -3.11 10.67
CA ALA A 109 3.53 -2.86 12.07
C ALA A 109 3.06 -1.42 12.34
N ALA A 110 3.67 -0.42 11.70
CA ALA A 110 3.23 0.97 11.80
C ALA A 110 1.90 1.19 11.08
N GLN A 111 1.72 0.59 9.90
CA GLN A 111 0.45 0.59 9.17
C GLN A 111 -0.67 -0.05 10.00
N LYS A 112 -0.38 -1.17 10.70
CA LYS A 112 -1.37 -1.83 11.58
C LYS A 112 -1.81 -0.93 12.73
N LYS A 113 -0.86 -0.25 13.37
CA LYS A 113 -1.18 0.71 14.44
C LYS A 113 -2.05 1.85 13.91
N PHE A 114 -1.72 2.38 12.75
CA PHE A 114 -2.47 3.46 12.10
C PHE A 114 -3.89 3.01 11.73
N GLN A 115 -4.01 1.86 11.05
CA GLN A 115 -5.31 1.27 10.69
C GLN A 115 -6.20 1.07 11.91
N THR A 116 -5.66 0.46 12.98
CA THR A 116 -6.42 0.17 14.20
C THR A 116 -6.84 1.45 14.92
N LYS A 117 -5.91 2.43 15.05
CA LYS A 117 -6.16 3.69 15.76
C LYS A 117 -7.31 4.50 15.13
N PHE A 118 -7.43 4.48 13.82
CA PHE A 118 -8.44 5.26 13.09
C PHE A 118 -9.55 4.40 12.46
N SER A 119 -9.58 3.10 12.78
CA SER A 119 -10.59 2.14 12.29
C SER A 119 -10.72 2.17 10.76
N LEU A 120 -9.59 2.14 10.04
CA LEU A 120 -9.58 2.23 8.59
C LEU A 120 -10.03 0.88 7.98
N PRO A 121 -11.09 0.85 7.14
CA PRO A 121 -11.70 -0.39 6.65
C PRO A 121 -11.04 -0.95 5.38
N PHE A 122 -9.93 -0.40 4.94
CA PHE A 122 -9.22 -0.77 3.73
C PHE A 122 -7.75 -1.13 4.02
N PRO A 123 -7.10 -1.92 3.15
CA PRO A 123 -5.71 -2.32 3.33
C PRO A 123 -4.72 -1.15 3.23
N LEU A 124 -3.69 -1.20 4.08
CA LEU A 124 -2.56 -0.28 4.07
C LEU A 124 -1.28 -1.04 3.75
N LEU A 125 -0.65 -0.71 2.65
CA LEU A 125 0.53 -1.39 2.13
C LEU A 125 1.82 -0.78 2.67
N ALA A 126 2.78 -1.63 3.02
CA ALA A 126 4.08 -1.24 3.52
C ALA A 126 5.10 -1.09 2.38
N ASP A 127 5.76 0.08 2.27
CA ASP A 127 6.85 0.34 1.30
C ASP A 127 8.03 1.02 2.00
N ALA A 128 8.52 0.39 3.09
CA ALA A 128 9.57 0.96 3.96
C ALA A 128 10.83 1.38 3.19
N GLU A 129 11.17 0.69 2.12
CA GLU A 129 12.31 0.99 1.26
C GLU A 129 11.97 1.95 0.11
N LYS A 130 10.72 2.43 0.01
CA LYS A 130 10.22 3.31 -1.07
C LYS A 130 10.41 2.73 -2.47
N LYS A 131 10.48 1.41 -2.61
CA LYS A 131 10.65 0.74 -3.89
C LYS A 131 9.46 0.97 -4.81
N ILE A 132 8.25 0.78 -4.28
CA ILE A 132 7.00 0.99 -5.02
C ILE A 132 6.82 2.48 -5.32
N ALA A 133 7.06 3.35 -4.33
CA ALA A 133 6.99 4.79 -4.51
C ALA A 133 7.96 5.29 -5.62
N ASN A 134 9.15 4.70 -5.72
CA ASN A 134 10.09 4.98 -6.80
C ASN A 134 9.58 4.48 -8.17
N LEU A 135 9.01 3.27 -8.24
CA LEU A 135 8.42 2.73 -9.48
C LEU A 135 7.30 3.62 -10.03
N PHE A 136 6.49 4.20 -9.14
CA PHE A 136 5.42 5.12 -9.52
C PHE A 136 5.90 6.58 -9.70
N GLY A 137 7.18 6.86 -9.47
CA GLY A 137 7.76 8.20 -9.64
C GLY A 137 7.22 9.24 -8.66
N VAL A 138 6.74 8.81 -7.48
CA VAL A 138 6.17 9.71 -6.45
C VAL A 138 7.16 10.11 -5.37
N VAL A 139 8.40 9.65 -5.43
CA VAL A 139 9.45 10.09 -4.52
C VAL A 139 9.98 11.44 -4.98
N LYS A 140 9.88 12.45 -4.12
CA LYS A 140 10.39 13.81 -4.40
C LYS A 140 11.42 14.23 -3.36
N GLU A 141 12.45 14.94 -3.81
CA GLU A 141 13.37 15.61 -2.90
C GLU A 141 12.73 16.89 -2.36
N ARG A 142 12.81 17.07 -1.06
CA ARG A 142 12.42 18.29 -0.36
C ARG A 142 13.59 18.80 0.46
N GLN A 143 13.80 20.10 0.47
CA GLN A 143 14.71 20.72 1.43
C GLN A 143 13.98 20.91 2.74
N MET A 144 14.55 20.37 3.83
CA MET A 144 14.06 20.59 5.19
C MET A 144 15.27 20.83 6.10
N TYR A 145 15.29 21.98 6.75
CA TYR A 145 16.41 22.41 7.63
C TYR A 145 17.79 22.30 6.95
N GLY A 146 17.91 22.75 5.68
CA GLY A 146 19.17 22.72 4.92
C GLY A 146 19.62 21.35 4.42
N LYS A 147 18.84 20.27 4.69
CA LYS A 147 19.11 18.91 4.21
C LYS A 147 18.12 18.49 3.12
N LYS A 148 18.63 17.81 2.09
CA LYS A 148 17.78 17.17 1.08
C LYS A 148 17.20 15.88 1.67
N ILE A 149 15.88 15.81 1.78
CA ILE A 149 15.16 14.63 2.27
C ILE A 149 14.28 14.09 1.14
N LYS A 150 14.38 12.78 0.88
CA LYS A 150 13.49 12.08 -0.06
C LYS A 150 12.22 11.66 0.66
N GLY A 151 11.08 12.21 0.25
CA GLY A 151 9.76 11.90 0.77
C GLY A 151 8.79 11.47 -0.32
N ILE A 152 7.72 10.78 0.07
CA ILE A 152 6.62 10.44 -0.84
C ILE A 152 5.76 11.70 -1.04
N ALA A 153 5.51 12.07 -2.29
CA ALA A 153 4.52 13.08 -2.65
C ALA A 153 3.13 12.46 -2.61
N ARG A 154 2.18 13.14 -1.96
CA ARG A 154 0.78 12.72 -1.92
C ARG A 154 0.23 12.67 -3.35
N THR A 155 -0.06 11.46 -3.82
CA THR A 155 -0.48 11.19 -5.19
C THR A 155 -1.40 10.00 -5.20
N THR A 156 -2.50 10.06 -5.94
CA THR A 156 -3.43 8.94 -6.07
C THR A 156 -3.54 8.53 -7.53
N PHE A 157 -3.41 7.24 -7.79
CA PHE A 157 -3.56 6.63 -9.11
C PHE A 157 -4.87 5.86 -9.18
N VAL A 158 -5.62 6.07 -10.25
CA VAL A 158 -6.74 5.20 -10.62
C VAL A 158 -6.24 4.28 -11.72
N ILE A 159 -6.19 2.98 -11.41
CA ILE A 159 -5.69 1.94 -12.31
C ILE A 159 -6.89 1.16 -12.83
N ALA A 160 -7.05 1.10 -14.15
CA ALA A 160 -8.12 0.39 -14.82
C ALA A 160 -7.97 -1.14 -14.72
N PRO A 161 -9.03 -1.92 -14.99
CA PRO A 161 -9.00 -3.40 -14.95
C PRO A 161 -7.94 -4.05 -15.86
N ASP A 162 -7.54 -3.37 -16.93
CA ASP A 162 -6.48 -3.79 -17.86
C ASP A 162 -5.07 -3.50 -17.35
N GLY A 163 -4.96 -2.82 -16.20
CA GLY A 163 -3.69 -2.42 -15.58
C GLY A 163 -3.11 -1.11 -16.09
N LYS A 164 -3.84 -0.33 -16.89
CA LYS A 164 -3.41 1.01 -17.31
C LYS A 164 -3.85 2.07 -16.30
N ILE A 165 -3.06 3.11 -16.20
CA ILE A 165 -3.38 4.28 -15.38
C ILE A 165 -4.49 5.08 -16.09
N LYS A 166 -5.67 5.14 -15.48
CA LYS A 166 -6.83 5.87 -16.00
C LYS A 166 -6.82 7.33 -15.59
N HIS A 167 -6.34 7.62 -14.39
CA HIS A 167 -6.23 8.98 -13.85
C HIS A 167 -5.15 9.09 -12.79
N ILE A 168 -4.62 10.31 -12.59
CA ILE A 168 -3.62 10.63 -11.58
C ILE A 168 -3.99 11.93 -10.90
N PHE A 169 -4.27 11.87 -9.59
CA PHE A 169 -4.39 13.06 -8.76
C PHE A 169 -3.00 13.43 -8.24
N LYS A 170 -2.43 14.53 -8.74
CA LYS A 170 -1.09 15.01 -8.35
C LYS A 170 -1.20 16.17 -7.36
N ASN A 171 -0.22 16.27 -6.45
CA ASN A 171 -0.13 17.37 -5.46
C ASN A 171 -1.41 17.50 -4.60
N VAL A 172 -1.96 16.40 -4.18
CA VAL A 172 -3.23 16.27 -3.48
C VAL A 172 -3.20 17.02 -2.14
N THR A 173 -4.25 17.80 -1.87
CA THR A 173 -4.58 18.30 -0.54
C THR A 173 -5.30 17.19 0.23
N ALA A 174 -4.91 16.94 1.47
CA ALA A 174 -5.47 15.85 2.28
C ALA A 174 -6.96 16.01 2.56
N GLU A 175 -7.42 17.25 2.72
CA GLU A 175 -8.83 17.60 2.95
C GLU A 175 -9.59 17.60 1.64
N GLY A 176 -10.76 16.94 1.61
CA GLY A 176 -11.61 16.85 0.43
C GLY A 176 -11.17 15.88 -0.65
N HIS A 177 -10.01 15.23 -0.48
CA HIS A 177 -9.47 14.33 -1.52
C HIS A 177 -10.31 13.07 -1.72
N ALA A 178 -10.81 12.49 -0.65
CA ALA A 178 -11.64 11.28 -0.75
C ALA A 178 -12.94 11.54 -1.52
N GLU A 179 -13.55 12.70 -1.31
CA GLU A 179 -14.73 13.17 -2.02
C GLU A 179 -14.43 13.44 -3.50
N GLU A 180 -13.26 14.03 -3.79
CA GLU A 180 -12.78 14.25 -5.16
C GLU A 180 -12.61 12.93 -5.92
N VAL A 181 -11.98 11.94 -5.28
CA VAL A 181 -11.82 10.59 -5.85
C VAL A 181 -13.18 9.93 -6.06
N LEU A 182 -14.08 10.01 -5.07
CA LEU A 182 -15.43 9.44 -5.18
C LEU A 182 -16.22 10.08 -6.32
N ALA A 183 -16.17 11.41 -6.46
CA ALA A 183 -16.82 12.12 -7.55
C ALA A 183 -16.30 11.68 -8.92
N TYR A 184 -14.98 11.55 -9.04
CA TYR A 184 -14.36 11.01 -10.25
C TYR A 184 -14.84 9.59 -10.58
N LEU A 185 -14.89 8.69 -9.58
CA LEU A 185 -15.33 7.32 -9.79
C LEU A 185 -16.79 7.23 -10.22
N LYS A 186 -17.66 8.08 -9.68
CA LYS A 186 -19.10 8.17 -10.07
C LYS A 186 -19.29 8.74 -11.47
N GLY A 187 -18.43 9.65 -11.92
CA GLY A 187 -18.49 10.26 -13.26
C GLY A 187 -17.78 9.46 -14.35
N ALA A 188 -17.01 8.45 -13.97
CA ALA A 188 -16.26 7.58 -14.89
C ALA A 188 -16.95 6.22 -15.14
N ALA A 189 -18.12 6.01 -14.56
CA ALA A 189 -18.95 4.80 -14.72
C ALA A 189 -19.80 4.85 -15.99
#